data_3b043f6013ca7d40084e34f4ca3e4220
#
_entry.id   3b043f6013ca7d40084e34f4ca3e4220
#
_cell.length_a   1.000
_cell.length_b   1.000
_cell.length_c   1.000
_cell.angle_alpha   90.00
_cell.angle_beta   90.00
_cell.angle_gamma   90.00
#
_symmetry.space_group_name_H-M   'P 1'
#
loop_
_entity.id
_entity.type
_entity.pdbx_description
1 polymer ?
#
loop_
_entity_poly.entity_id
_entity_poly.type
_entity_poly.pdbx_seq_one_letter_code
_entity_poly.pdbx_strand_id
1 'polypeptide(L)'
;GSIADNTFEDIHERLASAKTQHGRSIVNVEHAKIAVEDPLVRSPLDGTIIFRPVEVGQVISSPTSAVGGGTLLMTMADLSKVRIRAYVDEIDIGKVSVGQKVTIRVSAFREEVFQGTVTKIEPLATIEQGVTIFPVLIDIENKDNLLLLGMNTDVVIKVVDKSVSLGAPSGALRTREDVLSGANVLGVCLLYTSPSPRDLSS
;
A
#
# COMPACT_ATOMS: atom_id res chain seq x y z
N GLY A 1 -9.71 49.31 -61.02
CA GLY A 1 -9.74 47.99 -60.38
C GLY A 1 -8.68 47.83 -59.25
N SER A 2 -7.38 48.11 -59.53
CA SER A 2 -6.30 47.77 -58.61
C SER A 2 -6.23 48.57 -57.29
N ILE A 3 -6.69 49.83 -57.26
CA ILE A 3 -6.64 50.64 -56.03
C ILE A 3 -7.73 50.23 -55.04
N ALA A 4 -8.89 49.82 -55.54
CA ALA A 4 -9.98 49.31 -54.65
C ALA A 4 -9.68 47.95 -54.03
N ASP A 5 -8.97 47.07 -54.76
CA ASP A 5 -8.57 45.78 -54.30
C ASP A 5 -7.51 45.88 -53.19
N ASN A 6 -6.49 46.76 -53.37
CA ASN A 6 -5.45 46.97 -52.31
C ASN A 6 -6.06 47.60 -51.04
N THR A 7 -7.07 48.50 -51.20
CA THR A 7 -7.74 49.09 -50.03
C THR A 7 -8.57 48.04 -49.27
N PHE A 8 -9.19 47.14 -50.00
CA PHE A 8 -9.96 46.04 -49.41
C PHE A 8 -9.04 45.04 -48.63
N GLU A 9 -7.90 44.69 -49.23
CA GLU A 9 -6.92 43.82 -48.56
C GLU A 9 -6.36 44.47 -47.29
N ASP A 10 -6.01 45.77 -47.33
CA ASP A 10 -5.54 46.52 -46.15
C ASP A 10 -6.58 46.53 -45.01
N ILE A 11 -7.86 46.77 -45.34
CA ILE A 11 -8.94 46.73 -44.35
C ILE A 11 -9.12 45.31 -43.79
N HIS A 12 -8.99 44.28 -44.62
CA HIS A 12 -9.14 42.91 -44.21
C HIS A 12 -7.98 42.48 -43.28
N GLU A 13 -6.75 42.89 -43.57
CA GLU A 13 -5.60 42.69 -42.68
C GLU A 13 -5.77 43.41 -41.34
N ARG A 14 -6.22 44.66 -41.36
CA ARG A 14 -6.51 45.44 -40.13
C ARG A 14 -7.60 44.79 -39.30
N LEU A 15 -8.65 44.25 -39.91
CA LEU A 15 -9.70 43.53 -39.23
C LEU A 15 -9.15 42.21 -38.59
N ALA A 16 -8.32 41.46 -39.33
CA ALA A 16 -7.70 40.26 -38.85
C ALA A 16 -6.75 40.55 -37.68
N SER A 17 -5.95 41.59 -37.80
CA SER A 17 -5.05 42.06 -36.74
C SER A 17 -5.82 42.50 -35.48
N ALA A 18 -6.89 43.28 -35.65
CA ALA A 18 -7.74 43.72 -34.54
C ALA A 18 -8.42 42.56 -33.83
N LYS A 19 -8.92 41.57 -34.59
CA LYS A 19 -9.49 40.33 -34.01
C LYS A 19 -8.45 39.55 -33.21
N THR A 20 -7.23 39.42 -33.73
CA THR A 20 -6.13 38.75 -33.02
C THR A 20 -5.75 39.49 -31.75
N GLN A 21 -5.66 40.83 -31.82
CA GLN A 21 -5.37 41.68 -30.66
C GLN A 21 -6.46 41.57 -29.59
N HIS A 22 -7.73 41.57 -29.99
CA HIS A 22 -8.85 41.37 -29.10
C HIS A 22 -8.79 40.00 -28.41
N GLY A 23 -8.50 38.92 -29.18
CA GLY A 23 -8.32 37.58 -28.63
C GLY A 23 -7.18 37.50 -27.59
N ARG A 24 -6.03 38.11 -27.88
CA ARG A 24 -4.91 38.22 -26.93
C ARG A 24 -5.30 38.99 -25.67
N SER A 25 -6.07 40.07 -25.81
CA SER A 25 -6.51 40.85 -24.65
C SER A 25 -7.44 40.06 -23.75
N ILE A 26 -8.35 39.24 -24.30
CA ILE A 26 -9.21 38.33 -23.53
C ILE A 26 -8.37 37.33 -22.75
N VAL A 27 -7.40 36.69 -23.39
CA VAL A 27 -6.50 35.71 -22.74
C VAL A 27 -5.69 36.38 -21.61
N ASN A 28 -5.20 37.61 -21.85
CA ASN A 28 -4.47 38.37 -20.83
C ASN A 28 -5.33 38.70 -19.59
N VAL A 29 -6.61 39.06 -19.82
CA VAL A 29 -7.57 39.29 -18.72
C VAL A 29 -7.82 37.99 -17.94
N GLU A 30 -7.96 36.87 -18.63
CA GLU A 30 -8.16 35.57 -17.98
C GLU A 30 -6.95 35.17 -17.16
N HIS A 31 -5.74 35.32 -17.71
CA HIS A 31 -4.51 35.11 -16.97
C HIS A 31 -4.39 36.02 -15.72
N ALA A 32 -4.78 37.29 -15.85
CA ALA A 32 -4.78 38.20 -14.73
C ALA A 32 -5.78 37.82 -13.64
N LYS A 33 -6.97 37.31 -14.01
CA LYS A 33 -7.96 36.78 -13.05
C LYS A 33 -7.40 35.57 -12.30
N ILE A 34 -6.82 34.59 -13.01
CA ILE A 34 -6.20 33.42 -12.41
C ILE A 34 -5.11 33.87 -11.43
N ALA A 35 -4.27 34.83 -11.80
CA ALA A 35 -3.21 35.34 -10.93
C ALA A 35 -3.73 36.01 -9.64
N VAL A 36 -4.95 36.54 -9.65
CA VAL A 36 -5.59 37.09 -8.45
C VAL A 36 -6.26 36.03 -7.58
N GLU A 37 -6.77 34.96 -8.18
CA GLU A 37 -7.40 33.85 -7.46
C GLU A 37 -6.41 32.85 -6.92
N ASP A 38 -5.23 32.70 -7.54
CA ASP A 38 -4.17 31.73 -7.21
C ASP A 38 -3.51 31.90 -5.81
N PRO A 39 -3.52 33.07 -5.12
CA PRO A 39 -2.97 33.18 -3.77
C PRO A 39 -3.69 32.34 -2.71
N LEU A 40 -4.92 31.90 -2.98
CA LEU A 40 -5.70 31.13 -2.02
C LEU A 40 -5.64 29.63 -2.36
N VAL A 41 -4.62 28.96 -1.84
CA VAL A 41 -4.45 27.50 -1.97
C VAL A 41 -5.46 26.79 -1.08
N ARG A 42 -6.35 26.01 -1.67
CA ARG A 42 -7.34 25.19 -0.96
C ARG A 42 -6.95 23.72 -1.03
N SER A 43 -7.32 22.98 0.03
CA SER A 43 -7.18 21.52 0.03
C SER A 43 -8.14 20.90 -1.00
N PRO A 44 -7.68 19.97 -1.86
CA PRO A 44 -8.52 19.25 -2.80
C PRO A 44 -9.30 18.09 -2.16
N LEU A 45 -8.95 17.71 -0.92
CA LEU A 45 -9.55 16.59 -0.21
C LEU A 45 -9.65 16.91 1.29
N ASP A 46 -10.55 16.22 1.98
CA ASP A 46 -10.60 16.22 3.43
C ASP A 46 -9.55 15.24 3.96
N GLY A 47 -8.78 15.67 4.97
CA GLY A 47 -7.72 14.83 5.51
C GLY A 47 -6.85 15.55 6.54
N THR A 48 -5.85 14.83 7.03
CA THR A 48 -4.89 15.33 8.01
C THR A 48 -3.61 15.78 7.33
N ILE A 49 -3.07 16.92 7.74
CA ILE A 49 -1.76 17.40 7.29
C ILE A 49 -0.68 16.54 7.96
N ILE A 50 0.10 15.85 7.14
CA ILE A 50 1.17 14.96 7.60
C ILE A 50 2.48 15.72 7.73
N PHE A 51 2.73 16.59 6.77
CA PHE A 51 4.01 17.30 6.67
C PHE A 51 3.80 18.70 6.08
N ARG A 52 4.40 19.70 6.73
CA ARG A 52 4.38 21.11 6.31
C ARG A 52 5.80 21.68 6.38
N PRO A 53 6.53 21.71 5.26
CA PRO A 53 7.91 22.18 5.22
C PRO A 53 8.05 23.71 5.14
N VAL A 54 6.94 24.45 4.97
CA VAL A 54 6.97 25.91 4.77
C VAL A 54 6.58 26.65 6.02
N GLU A 55 7.22 27.81 6.23
CA GLU A 55 6.97 28.72 7.34
C GLU A 55 6.41 30.06 6.84
N VAL A 56 5.74 30.80 7.76
CA VAL A 56 5.21 32.12 7.45
C VAL A 56 6.35 33.09 7.15
N GLY A 57 6.25 33.82 6.04
CA GLY A 57 7.29 34.73 5.56
C GLY A 57 8.31 34.12 4.61
N GLN A 58 8.22 32.82 4.34
CA GLN A 58 9.08 32.15 3.36
C GLN A 58 8.64 32.48 1.93
N VAL A 59 9.62 32.74 1.05
CA VAL A 59 9.37 32.90 -0.38
C VAL A 59 9.17 31.52 -1.02
N ILE A 60 8.06 31.34 -1.71
CA ILE A 60 7.70 30.12 -2.43
C ILE A 60 7.76 30.35 -3.94
N SER A 61 8.12 29.32 -4.68
CA SER A 61 8.15 29.33 -6.15
C SER A 61 6.90 28.67 -6.73
N SER A 62 6.29 29.34 -7.72
CA SER A 62 5.17 28.74 -8.45
C SER A 62 5.66 27.61 -9.36
N PRO A 63 4.90 26.51 -9.53
CA PRO A 63 5.26 25.43 -10.44
C PRO A 63 5.33 25.88 -11.92
N THR A 64 4.66 26.94 -12.27
CA THR A 64 4.65 27.50 -13.64
C THR A 64 5.89 28.31 -13.98
N SER A 65 6.62 28.82 -12.99
CA SER A 65 7.79 29.69 -13.18
C SER A 65 9.11 29.04 -12.83
N ALA A 66 9.12 27.88 -12.15
CA ALA A 66 10.33 27.20 -11.70
C ALA A 66 10.70 26.04 -12.61
N VAL A 67 11.95 26.01 -13.10
CA VAL A 67 12.49 24.95 -13.97
C VAL A 67 12.52 23.57 -13.27
N GLY A 68 12.49 23.54 -11.94
CA GLY A 68 12.53 22.34 -11.12
C GLY A 68 11.21 21.94 -10.44
N GLY A 69 10.08 22.57 -10.83
CA GLY A 69 8.79 22.41 -10.15
C GLY A 69 8.58 23.45 -9.04
N GLY A 70 7.37 23.51 -8.49
CA GLY A 70 7.01 24.45 -7.42
C GLY A 70 7.49 24.03 -6.03
N THR A 71 7.35 24.92 -5.06
CA THR A 71 7.62 24.60 -3.65
C THR A 71 6.52 23.72 -3.09
N LEU A 72 6.89 22.60 -2.44
CA LEU A 72 5.97 21.75 -1.71
C LEU A 72 5.42 22.51 -0.49
N LEU A 73 4.14 22.82 -0.45
CA LEU A 73 3.53 23.56 0.63
C LEU A 73 3.15 22.67 1.81
N MET A 74 2.47 21.56 1.54
CA MET A 74 2.07 20.60 2.55
C MET A 74 1.77 19.23 1.91
N THR A 75 1.86 18.19 2.70
CA THR A 75 1.40 16.85 2.34
C THR A 75 0.21 16.48 3.22
N MET A 76 -0.87 16.05 2.59
CA MET A 76 -2.09 15.62 3.29
C MET A 76 -2.41 14.17 2.93
N ALA A 77 -3.03 13.46 3.85
CA ALA A 77 -3.62 12.15 3.57
C ALA A 77 -4.88 11.91 4.38
N ASP A 78 -5.73 11.04 3.86
CA ASP A 78 -6.83 10.45 4.60
C ASP A 78 -6.29 9.29 5.44
N LEU A 79 -6.42 9.41 6.77
CA LEU A 79 -5.98 8.41 7.74
C LEU A 79 -7.06 7.39 8.10
N SER A 80 -8.25 7.47 7.52
CA SER A 80 -9.36 6.53 7.80
C SER A 80 -9.04 5.11 7.35
N LYS A 81 -8.23 4.97 6.31
CA LYS A 81 -7.74 3.70 5.79
C LYS A 81 -6.22 3.74 5.67
N VAL A 82 -5.59 2.83 6.36
CA VAL A 82 -4.12 2.72 6.34
C VAL A 82 -3.72 1.43 5.63
N ARG A 83 -2.68 1.52 4.83
CA ARG A 83 -2.10 0.38 4.11
C ARG A 83 -0.75 0.03 4.70
N ILE A 84 -0.60 -1.23 5.09
CA ILE A 84 0.66 -1.80 5.54
C ILE A 84 1.32 -2.50 4.36
N ARG A 85 2.62 -2.29 4.21
CA ARG A 85 3.47 -3.05 3.30
C ARG A 85 4.26 -4.04 4.14
N ALA A 86 3.84 -5.31 4.13
CA ALA A 86 4.53 -6.40 4.78
C ALA A 86 5.50 -7.06 3.79
N TYR A 87 6.69 -7.38 4.25
CA TYR A 87 7.71 -8.05 3.45
C TYR A 87 7.71 -9.53 3.79
N VAL A 88 7.42 -10.38 2.80
CA VAL A 88 7.33 -11.83 2.94
C VAL A 88 8.45 -12.48 2.16
N ASP A 89 9.14 -13.45 2.77
CA ASP A 89 10.20 -14.23 2.13
C ASP A 89 9.68 -15.06 0.95
N GLU A 90 10.53 -15.28 -0.06
CA GLU A 90 10.23 -16.10 -1.23
C GLU A 90 9.75 -17.51 -0.87
N ILE A 91 10.27 -18.10 0.23
CA ILE A 91 9.90 -19.44 0.67
C ILE A 91 8.43 -19.51 1.12
N ASP A 92 7.91 -18.41 1.69
CA ASP A 92 6.57 -18.36 2.27
C ASP A 92 5.52 -17.69 1.39
N ILE A 93 5.94 -16.92 0.37
CA ILE A 93 5.01 -16.19 -0.50
C ILE A 93 4.02 -17.08 -1.23
N GLY A 94 4.43 -18.32 -1.57
CA GLY A 94 3.55 -19.31 -2.21
C GLY A 94 2.37 -19.75 -1.35
N LYS A 95 2.40 -19.50 -0.04
CA LYS A 95 1.32 -19.82 0.91
C LYS A 95 0.36 -18.63 1.11
N VAL A 96 0.76 -17.43 0.69
CA VAL A 96 -0.03 -16.20 0.86
C VAL A 96 -0.95 -16.01 -0.33
N SER A 97 -2.20 -15.67 -0.07
CA SER A 97 -3.21 -15.41 -1.10
C SER A 97 -3.98 -14.12 -0.79
N VAL A 98 -4.41 -13.44 -1.84
CA VAL A 98 -5.26 -12.25 -1.72
C VAL A 98 -6.58 -12.63 -1.02
N GLY A 99 -7.04 -11.78 -0.11
CA GLY A 99 -8.24 -12.01 0.69
C GLY A 99 -8.00 -12.72 2.02
N GLN A 100 -6.79 -13.17 2.32
CA GLN A 100 -6.48 -13.77 3.63
C GLN A 100 -6.59 -12.76 4.76
N LYS A 101 -7.11 -13.20 5.91
CA LYS A 101 -7.18 -12.41 7.13
C LYS A 101 -5.81 -12.31 7.79
N VAL A 102 -5.50 -11.12 8.23
CA VAL A 102 -4.21 -10.80 8.83
C VAL A 102 -4.43 -10.20 10.21
N THR A 103 -3.64 -10.67 11.15
CA THR A 103 -3.59 -10.10 12.51
C THR A 103 -2.35 -9.22 12.61
N ILE A 104 -2.54 -7.97 13.04
CA ILE A 104 -1.50 -6.96 13.05
C ILE A 104 -1.35 -6.45 14.48
N ARG A 105 -0.12 -6.36 14.94
CA ARG A 105 0.27 -5.74 16.20
C ARG A 105 1.19 -4.59 15.90
N VAL A 106 0.85 -3.42 16.44
CA VAL A 106 1.64 -2.21 16.28
C VAL A 106 2.54 -2.06 17.49
N SER A 107 3.82 -1.78 17.30
CA SER A 107 4.78 -1.67 18.40
C SER A 107 4.41 -0.58 19.42
N ALA A 108 3.68 0.46 18.98
CA ALA A 108 3.19 1.53 19.84
C ALA A 108 1.98 1.12 20.70
N PHE A 109 1.17 0.15 20.24
CA PHE A 109 -0.07 -0.30 20.90
C PHE A 109 -0.05 -1.82 21.06
N ARG A 110 0.76 -2.32 21.98
CA ARG A 110 1.03 -3.76 22.14
C ARG A 110 -0.19 -4.56 22.61
N GLU A 111 -1.12 -3.92 23.31
CA GLU A 111 -2.32 -4.55 23.84
C GLU A 111 -3.45 -4.61 22.78
N GLU A 112 -3.37 -3.78 21.75
CA GLU A 112 -4.38 -3.71 20.71
C GLU A 112 -4.00 -4.59 19.52
N VAL A 113 -4.98 -5.33 19.03
CA VAL A 113 -4.84 -6.22 17.88
C VAL A 113 -5.72 -5.71 16.75
N PHE A 114 -5.08 -5.28 15.69
CA PHE A 114 -5.78 -4.83 14.49
C PHE A 114 -5.98 -5.99 13.52
N GLN A 115 -7.10 -5.98 12.82
CA GLN A 115 -7.39 -6.95 11.78
C GLN A 115 -7.35 -6.27 10.42
N GLY A 116 -6.68 -6.89 9.48
CA GLY A 116 -6.58 -6.44 8.11
C GLY A 116 -6.85 -7.58 7.13
N THR A 117 -6.84 -7.24 5.86
CA THR A 117 -6.99 -8.20 4.77
C THR A 117 -5.90 -7.98 3.73
N VAL A 118 -5.33 -9.06 3.21
CA VAL A 118 -4.38 -9.00 2.09
C VAL A 118 -5.12 -8.51 0.85
N THR A 119 -4.74 -7.34 0.36
CA THR A 119 -5.38 -6.72 -0.81
C THR A 119 -4.62 -7.06 -2.09
N LYS A 120 -3.29 -7.06 -2.02
CA LYS A 120 -2.45 -7.27 -3.20
C LYS A 120 -1.09 -7.84 -2.80
N ILE A 121 -0.55 -8.70 -3.66
CA ILE A 121 0.84 -9.15 -3.62
C ILE A 121 1.55 -8.46 -4.79
N GLU A 122 2.62 -7.73 -4.52
CA GLU A 122 3.41 -7.09 -5.58
C GLU A 122 4.30 -8.16 -6.25
N PRO A 123 4.26 -8.28 -7.59
CA PRO A 123 5.01 -9.33 -8.29
C PRO A 123 6.51 -9.03 -8.41
N LEU A 124 6.93 -7.81 -8.06
CA LEU A 124 8.34 -7.41 -8.11
C LEU A 124 8.98 -7.67 -6.76
N ALA A 125 9.92 -8.60 -6.71
CA ALA A 125 10.73 -8.87 -5.54
C ALA A 125 11.74 -7.75 -5.28
N THR A 126 12.06 -7.52 -4.02
CA THR A 126 13.16 -6.66 -3.59
C THR A 126 14.19 -7.53 -2.86
N ILE A 127 15.48 -7.26 -3.08
CA ILE A 127 16.55 -7.94 -2.36
C ILE A 127 17.01 -7.04 -1.23
N GLU A 128 16.78 -7.45 0.00
CA GLU A 128 17.30 -6.79 1.20
C GLU A 128 18.26 -7.71 1.94
N GLN A 129 19.47 -7.24 2.21
CA GLN A 129 20.51 -7.98 2.92
C GLN A 129 20.77 -9.41 2.38
N GLY A 130 20.59 -9.60 1.06
CA GLY A 130 20.79 -10.89 0.39
C GLY A 130 19.60 -11.84 0.46
N VAL A 131 18.46 -11.41 1.01
CA VAL A 131 17.21 -12.17 1.04
C VAL A 131 16.24 -11.62 0.02
N THR A 132 15.59 -12.49 -0.77
CA THR A 132 14.54 -12.13 -1.71
C THR A 132 13.21 -12.02 -0.98
N ILE A 133 12.64 -10.83 -0.98
CA ILE A 133 11.37 -10.54 -0.29
C ILE A 133 10.34 -9.97 -1.26
N PHE A 134 9.07 -10.31 -1.05
CA PHE A 134 7.94 -9.82 -1.82
C PHE A 134 7.07 -8.89 -0.96
N PRO A 135 6.79 -7.66 -1.44
CA PRO A 135 5.89 -6.77 -0.74
C PRO A 135 4.43 -7.25 -0.85
N VAL A 136 3.78 -7.39 0.30
CA VAL A 136 2.36 -7.74 0.42
C VAL A 136 1.63 -6.54 1.00
N LEU A 137 0.60 -6.05 0.29
CA LEU A 137 -0.20 -4.92 0.71
C LEU A 137 -1.42 -5.40 1.50
N ILE A 138 -1.59 -4.84 2.68
CA ILE A 138 -2.65 -5.19 3.62
C ILE A 138 -3.39 -3.90 3.96
N ASP A 139 -4.70 -3.89 3.73
CA ASP A 139 -5.54 -2.76 4.07
C ASP A 139 -6.17 -2.96 5.45
N ILE A 140 -6.18 -1.89 6.25
CA ILE A 140 -6.73 -1.83 7.61
C ILE A 140 -7.63 -0.61 7.72
N GLU A 141 -8.75 -0.78 8.40
CA GLU A 141 -9.61 0.34 8.81
C GLU A 141 -9.08 0.96 10.11
N ASN A 142 -8.81 2.24 10.07
CA ASN A 142 -8.29 3.02 11.20
C ASN A 142 -9.44 3.85 11.83
N LYS A 143 -10.35 3.18 12.52
CA LYS A 143 -11.58 3.81 13.05
C LYS A 143 -11.30 4.91 14.08
N ASP A 144 -10.27 4.72 14.89
CA ASP A 144 -9.94 5.62 16.01
C ASP A 144 -8.79 6.56 15.69
N ASN A 145 -8.30 6.58 14.43
CA ASN A 145 -7.14 7.35 13.97
C ASN A 145 -5.86 7.13 14.83
N LEU A 146 -5.74 5.95 15.44
CA LEU A 146 -4.61 5.57 16.27
C LEU A 146 -3.37 5.23 15.43
N LEU A 147 -3.58 4.69 14.23
CA LEU A 147 -2.51 4.28 13.34
C LEU A 147 -1.97 5.50 12.58
N LEU A 148 -0.69 5.78 12.78
CA LEU A 148 0.01 6.85 12.11
C LEU A 148 0.96 6.28 11.03
N LEU A 149 1.30 7.11 10.06
CA LEU A 149 2.23 6.73 9.01
C LEU A 149 3.65 6.54 9.56
N GLY A 150 4.34 5.52 9.08
CA GLY A 150 5.71 5.22 9.50
C GLY A 150 5.82 4.39 10.79
N MET A 151 4.74 3.90 11.36
CA MET A 151 4.78 2.98 12.48
C MET A 151 5.28 1.59 12.09
N ASN A 152 6.10 0.99 12.96
CA ASN A 152 6.51 -0.40 12.82
C ASN A 152 5.41 -1.35 13.31
N THR A 153 5.18 -2.40 12.53
CA THR A 153 4.11 -3.36 12.79
C THR A 153 4.59 -4.80 12.60
N ASP A 154 4.14 -5.68 13.49
CA ASP A 154 4.30 -7.12 13.36
C ASP A 154 3.03 -7.70 12.73
N VAL A 155 3.21 -8.43 11.64
CA VAL A 155 2.11 -8.94 10.80
C VAL A 155 2.09 -10.46 10.85
N VAL A 156 0.96 -11.03 11.25
CA VAL A 156 0.73 -12.48 11.25
C VAL A 156 -0.35 -12.82 10.23
N ILE A 157 0.04 -13.42 9.12
CA ILE A 157 -0.86 -13.86 8.06
C ILE A 157 -1.35 -15.27 8.38
N LYS A 158 -2.67 -15.48 8.47
CA LYS A 158 -3.24 -16.81 8.68
C LYS A 158 -3.31 -17.55 7.36
N VAL A 159 -2.37 -18.46 7.15
CA VAL A 159 -2.26 -19.23 5.90
C VAL A 159 -3.27 -20.37 5.83
N VAL A 160 -3.59 -20.98 6.98
CA VAL A 160 -4.53 -22.12 7.06
C VAL A 160 -5.46 -21.92 8.23
N ASP A 161 -6.76 -21.93 7.95
CA ASP A 161 -7.80 -21.99 8.98
C ASP A 161 -8.53 -23.33 8.83
N LYS A 162 -7.97 -24.39 9.44
CA LYS A 162 -8.59 -25.72 9.48
C LYS A 162 -9.11 -25.97 10.88
N SER A 163 -10.42 -25.98 11.02
CA SER A 163 -11.06 -26.55 12.20
C SER A 163 -11.05 -28.07 12.08
N VAL A 164 -10.38 -28.77 12.97
CA VAL A 164 -10.42 -30.22 13.06
C VAL A 164 -11.24 -30.62 14.28
N SER A 165 -12.16 -31.56 14.07
CA SER A 165 -13.00 -32.09 15.17
C SER A 165 -12.21 -32.95 16.18
N LEU A 166 -11.07 -33.43 15.78
CA LEU A 166 -10.17 -34.22 16.63
C LEU A 166 -8.73 -33.77 16.43
N GLY A 167 -8.09 -33.27 17.48
CA GLY A 167 -6.67 -32.91 17.50
C GLY A 167 -5.91 -33.81 18.47
N ALA A 168 -4.83 -34.40 18.01
CA ALA A 168 -3.88 -35.08 18.87
C ALA A 168 -2.66 -34.17 19.12
N PRO A 169 -2.17 -34.00 20.36
CA PRO A 169 -0.96 -33.24 20.59
C PRO A 169 0.24 -33.94 19.90
N SER A 170 1.18 -33.15 19.39
CA SER A 170 2.35 -33.68 18.66
C SER A 170 3.16 -34.70 19.47
N GLY A 171 3.16 -34.59 20.80
CA GLY A 171 3.77 -35.56 21.68
C GLY A 171 3.07 -36.94 21.74
N ALA A 172 1.84 -37.03 21.20
CA ALA A 172 1.13 -38.30 21.08
C ALA A 172 1.53 -39.10 19.83
N LEU A 173 2.18 -38.45 18.87
CA LEU A 173 2.70 -39.07 17.65
C LEU A 173 4.03 -39.73 18.00
N ARG A 174 4.02 -41.07 18.12
CA ARG A 174 5.22 -41.87 18.39
C ARG A 174 5.62 -42.65 17.15
N THR A 175 6.92 -42.78 16.93
CA THR A 175 7.45 -43.68 15.92
C THR A 175 7.35 -45.13 16.41
N ARG A 176 7.42 -46.10 15.48
CA ARG A 176 7.40 -47.52 15.87
C ARG A 176 8.48 -47.91 16.88
N GLU A 177 9.60 -47.19 16.87
CA GLU A 177 10.72 -47.42 17.80
C GLU A 177 10.42 -46.94 19.21
N ASP A 178 9.53 -45.94 19.38
CA ASP A 178 9.15 -45.36 20.67
C ASP A 178 7.95 -46.04 21.34
N VAL A 179 7.37 -47.08 20.73
CA VAL A 179 6.14 -47.74 21.23
C VAL A 179 6.35 -48.33 22.64
N LEU A 180 7.50 -48.94 22.90
CA LEU A 180 7.84 -49.51 24.20
C LEU A 180 7.96 -48.44 25.28
N SER A 181 8.57 -47.31 24.97
CA SER A 181 8.69 -46.15 25.85
C SER A 181 7.33 -45.52 26.17
N GLY A 182 6.44 -45.38 25.16
CA GLY A 182 5.09 -44.88 25.34
C GLY A 182 4.20 -45.81 26.17
N ALA A 183 4.32 -47.14 25.99
CA ALA A 183 3.58 -48.14 26.76
C ALA A 183 3.95 -48.12 28.25
N ASN A 184 5.23 -47.94 28.56
CA ASN A 184 5.69 -47.81 29.95
C ASN A 184 5.12 -46.57 30.65
N VAL A 185 5.04 -45.45 29.96
CA VAL A 185 4.48 -44.20 30.52
C VAL A 185 2.98 -44.33 30.76
N LEU A 186 2.27 -45.09 29.93
CA LEU A 186 0.80 -45.28 30.01
C LEU A 186 0.42 -46.46 30.88
N GLY A 187 1.39 -47.25 31.38
CA GLY A 187 1.14 -48.44 32.17
C GLY A 187 0.45 -49.59 31.40
N VAL A 188 0.56 -49.58 30.09
CA VAL A 188 -0.06 -50.57 29.19
C VAL A 188 0.97 -51.62 28.80
N CYS A 189 0.70 -52.88 29.15
CA CYS A 189 1.55 -54.01 28.76
C CYS A 189 1.27 -54.35 27.27
N LEU A 190 2.26 -54.07 26.39
CA LEU A 190 2.19 -54.48 24.99
C LEU A 190 2.68 -55.92 24.86
N LEU A 191 1.75 -56.81 24.58
CA LEU A 191 2.08 -58.16 24.08
C LEU A 191 2.55 -58.02 22.62
N TYR A 192 3.85 -57.87 22.44
CA TYR A 192 4.48 -57.82 21.12
C TYR A 192 4.59 -59.25 20.58
N THR A 193 3.63 -59.66 19.77
CA THR A 193 3.82 -60.82 18.91
C THR A 193 4.60 -60.37 17.68
N SER A 194 5.89 -60.65 17.63
CA SER A 194 6.67 -60.48 16.40
C SER A 194 6.01 -61.32 15.29
N PRO A 195 5.75 -60.79 14.09
CA PRO A 195 5.28 -61.64 12.99
C PRO A 195 6.34 -62.71 12.76
N SER A 196 5.85 -63.98 12.73
CA SER A 196 6.69 -65.13 12.41
C SER A 196 7.30 -64.97 11.00
N PRO A 197 8.56 -65.34 10.77
CA PRO A 197 9.17 -65.26 9.42
C PRO A 197 8.41 -65.98 8.33
N ARG A 198 7.38 -66.74 8.67
CA ARG A 198 6.51 -67.43 7.69
C ARG A 198 5.40 -66.59 7.09
N ASP A 199 5.11 -65.43 7.66
CA ASP A 199 4.04 -64.54 7.18
C ASP A 199 4.52 -63.51 6.14
N LEU A 200 5.76 -63.57 5.73
CA LEU A 200 6.38 -62.70 4.72
C LEU A 200 6.55 -63.33 3.33
N SER A 201 5.96 -64.59 3.12
CA SER A 201 6.01 -65.25 1.85
C SER A 201 4.57 -65.55 1.30
N SER A 202 3.90 -64.50 0.83
CA SER A 202 2.79 -64.56 -0.08
C SER A 202 2.60 -63.23 -0.78
#